data_9b936f4230b746d142b164bbec049eb9
#
_entry.id   9b936f4230b746d142b164bbec049eb9
#
_cell.length_a   1.000
_cell.length_b   1.000
_cell.length_c   1.000
_cell.angle_alpha   90.00
_cell.angle_beta   90.00
_cell.angle_gamma   90.00
#
_symmetry.space_group_name_H-M   'P 1'
#
loop_
_entity.id
_entity.type
_entity.pdbx_description
1 polymer ?
#
loop_
_entity_poly.entity_id
_entity_poly.type
_entity_poly.pdbx_seq_one_letter_code
_entity_poly.pdbx_strand_id
1 'polypeptide(L)'
;SFSSSNTNLGTITLREDTSALDEIILTANSFAIDRKTPVAVSTIKAADIERKLGTQEFPEILKSTPGVYATKSGGGFGDGRINLRGFNSQNIAVMINGVPVNDMENGRVYWSNWAGLADVTSAMQVQRGLGASKVAVPSIGGTINIMSKTTDVNKGGNITMSTGNDGYQKYGFTLSTGLMDNDFAATVSFAKISGEGYVDGTQFNGYNYFVNFSKNLNDSHKISFTAFGAPQRHGQRQNRSTIARYRNSESGIKFNPDWGYKNGQVVHVEDNFYHKSQTSLNHYWTISDKSSLSTAFYASYGTGGGGGTAGSNRDLFNVRIGGDDQPINLDNIVAINGSNGALGSEAILRASRNDHSWYGVLSTYKTAINENLDFLAGLDFRTYTGKHFREVTDLLGGQYYLDNSDMNNPNATLSVGDKFSYFNDGEVGWQGGFMQLEYDKDKVSAFASFALSNTSYKRVDYFQYTPDDPNRTSDKFNFFGYS
;
A
#
# COMPACT_ATOMS: atom_id res chain seq x y z
N SER A 1 3.37 24.29 44.07
CA SER A 1 3.46 24.06 45.51
C SER A 1 2.16 23.44 46.01
N PHE A 2 2.20 22.16 46.35
CA PHE A 2 1.08 21.49 47.03
C PHE A 2 1.17 21.85 48.51
N SER A 3 0.11 22.50 49.06
CA SER A 3 0.01 22.70 50.48
C SER A 3 -0.48 21.42 51.16
N SER A 4 0.16 21.02 52.23
CA SER A 4 -0.13 19.84 53.03
C SER A 4 -1.38 20.03 53.89
N SER A 5 -2.55 20.12 53.32
CA SER A 5 -3.82 19.92 54.00
C SER A 5 -4.40 18.58 53.58
N ASN A 6 -4.71 17.73 54.54
CA ASN A 6 -5.30 16.41 54.43
C ASN A 6 -6.37 16.33 53.32
N THR A 7 -5.96 16.03 52.11
CA THR A 7 -6.89 15.79 50.99
C THR A 7 -7.14 14.29 50.95
N ASN A 8 -8.21 13.85 51.60
CA ASN A 8 -8.71 12.51 51.42
C ASN A 8 -9.25 12.41 50.00
N LEU A 9 -8.52 11.76 49.13
CA LEU A 9 -8.89 11.56 47.71
C LEU A 9 -10.02 10.55 47.53
N GLY A 10 -10.58 10.02 48.63
CA GLY A 10 -11.56 8.94 48.54
C GLY A 10 -10.96 7.62 48.03
N THR A 11 -11.81 6.68 47.74
CA THR A 11 -11.41 5.39 47.15
C THR A 11 -11.23 5.57 45.64
N ILE A 12 -9.99 5.57 45.17
CA ILE A 12 -9.68 5.53 43.75
C ILE A 12 -9.84 4.06 43.29
N THR A 13 -10.91 3.79 42.60
CA THR A 13 -11.11 2.47 41.98
C THR A 13 -10.33 2.44 40.68
N LEU A 14 -9.24 1.70 40.63
CA LEU A 14 -8.55 1.36 39.41
C LEU A 14 -9.40 0.33 38.68
N ARG A 15 -9.85 0.64 37.49
CA ARG A 15 -10.40 -0.36 36.57
C ARG A 15 -9.23 -0.95 35.83
N GLU A 16 -9.17 -2.28 35.81
CA GLU A 16 -8.27 -3.00 34.94
C GLU A 16 -8.63 -2.64 33.48
N ASP A 17 -7.67 -2.13 32.73
CA ASP A 17 -7.87 -1.86 31.31
C ASP A 17 -7.73 -3.19 30.57
N THR A 18 -8.80 -3.97 30.57
CA THR A 18 -8.88 -5.27 29.88
C THR A 18 -8.76 -5.11 28.37
N SER A 19 -9.07 -3.94 27.84
CA SER A 19 -8.98 -3.69 26.39
C SER A 19 -7.54 -3.78 25.84
N ALA A 20 -6.54 -3.46 26.66
CA ALA A 20 -5.14 -3.50 26.26
C ALA A 20 -4.53 -4.92 26.22
N LEU A 21 -5.14 -5.90 26.91
CA LEU A 21 -4.68 -7.30 26.96
C LEU A 21 -5.39 -8.17 25.91
N ASP A 22 -6.68 -7.91 25.67
CA ASP A 22 -7.49 -8.69 24.73
C ASP A 22 -7.18 -8.35 23.27
N GLU A 23 -6.76 -7.15 22.96
CA GLU A 23 -6.39 -6.70 21.62
C GLU A 23 -5.20 -7.48 21.01
N ILE A 24 -4.36 -8.08 21.86
CA ILE A 24 -3.17 -8.86 21.42
C ILE A 24 -3.51 -10.32 21.11
N ILE A 25 -4.61 -10.84 21.63
CA ILE A 25 -4.93 -12.27 21.56
C ILE A 25 -5.70 -12.64 20.29
N LEU A 26 -6.40 -11.72 19.65
CA LEU A 26 -7.41 -12.03 18.63
C LEU A 26 -6.93 -12.04 17.18
N THR A 27 -5.76 -11.56 16.90
CA THR A 27 -5.15 -11.77 15.58
C THR A 27 -4.24 -12.99 15.65
N ALA A 28 -4.86 -14.14 15.66
CA ALA A 28 -4.22 -15.47 15.79
C ALA A 28 -3.06 -15.72 14.81
N ASN A 29 -2.78 -14.80 13.90
CA ASN A 29 -2.12 -15.19 12.68
C ASN A 29 -0.68 -14.79 12.53
N SER A 30 -0.01 -14.14 13.48
CA SER A 30 1.39 -13.88 13.10
C SER A 30 2.28 -13.17 14.10
N PHE A 31 1.92 -13.09 15.35
CA PHE A 31 2.74 -12.28 16.23
C PHE A 31 3.69 -13.11 17.07
N ALA A 32 4.94 -12.62 17.07
CA ALA A 32 5.82 -12.89 18.16
C ALA A 32 5.21 -12.30 19.43
N ILE A 33 5.00 -13.10 20.46
CA ILE A 33 4.61 -12.63 21.78
C ILE A 33 5.83 -11.95 22.37
N ASP A 34 5.70 -10.67 22.76
CA ASP A 34 6.78 -9.91 23.34
C ASP A 34 7.34 -10.66 24.57
N ARG A 35 8.67 -10.85 24.57
CA ARG A 35 9.46 -11.61 25.55
C ARG A 35 9.27 -13.14 25.59
N LYS A 36 8.39 -13.73 24.78
CA LYS A 36 8.27 -15.18 24.64
C LYS A 36 8.96 -15.68 23.37
N THR A 37 8.68 -15.04 22.25
CA THR A 37 9.37 -15.39 21.00
C THR A 37 10.71 -14.66 20.98
N PRO A 38 11.86 -15.35 20.81
CA PRO A 38 13.19 -14.72 20.89
C PRO A 38 13.56 -13.96 19.61
N VAL A 39 12.73 -13.02 19.23
CA VAL A 39 12.90 -12.14 18.07
C VAL A 39 12.76 -10.68 18.48
N ALA A 40 13.44 -9.78 17.77
CA ALA A 40 13.36 -8.36 18.04
C ALA A 40 12.07 -7.77 17.43
N VAL A 41 11.05 -7.61 18.26
CA VAL A 41 9.73 -7.05 17.88
C VAL A 41 9.54 -5.69 18.53
N SER A 42 8.82 -4.81 17.84
CA SER A 42 8.27 -3.57 18.37
C SER A 42 6.79 -3.50 18.06
N THR A 43 5.96 -3.27 19.06
CA THR A 43 4.51 -3.12 18.90
C THR A 43 4.15 -1.64 19.08
N ILE A 44 3.42 -1.09 18.12
CA ILE A 44 2.91 0.30 18.12
C ILE A 44 1.39 0.21 18.24
N LYS A 45 0.84 0.75 19.33
CA LYS A 45 -0.60 0.70 19.60
C LYS A 45 -1.35 1.84 18.91
N ALA A 46 -2.67 1.71 18.73
CA ALA A 46 -3.55 2.73 18.16
C ALA A 46 -3.35 4.13 18.76
N ALA A 47 -3.28 4.24 20.08
CA ALA A 47 -3.05 5.50 20.78
C ALA A 47 -1.69 6.16 20.44
N ASP A 48 -0.65 5.37 20.19
CA ASP A 48 0.64 5.89 19.75
C ASP A 48 0.59 6.34 18.29
N ILE A 49 -0.15 5.62 17.44
CA ILE A 49 -0.37 5.96 16.04
C ILE A 49 -1.10 7.30 15.96
N GLU A 50 -2.22 7.44 16.65
CA GLU A 50 -3.03 8.67 16.70
C GLU A 50 -2.21 9.87 17.17
N ARG A 51 -1.44 9.71 18.24
CA ARG A 51 -0.62 10.78 18.82
C ARG A 51 0.54 11.22 17.91
N LYS A 52 1.16 10.28 17.18
CA LYS A 52 2.37 10.53 16.39
C LYS A 52 2.08 10.88 14.93
N LEU A 53 0.95 10.44 14.38
CA LEU A 53 0.66 10.57 12.95
C LEU A 53 0.60 12.04 12.51
N GLY A 54 -0.21 12.87 13.18
CA GLY A 54 -0.45 14.26 12.74
C GLY A 54 -0.84 14.32 11.27
N THR A 55 -0.08 15.11 10.49
CA THR A 55 -0.19 15.22 9.02
C THR A 55 0.80 14.33 8.25
N GLN A 56 1.45 13.40 8.95
CA GLN A 56 2.46 12.55 8.35
C GLN A 56 1.82 11.38 7.56
N GLU A 57 2.59 10.85 6.62
CA GLU A 57 2.24 9.63 5.90
C GLU A 57 2.32 8.40 6.82
N PHE A 58 1.51 7.38 6.54
CA PHE A 58 1.44 6.17 7.36
C PHE A 58 2.81 5.52 7.66
N PRO A 59 3.76 5.40 6.68
CA PRO A 59 5.09 4.86 6.95
C PRO A 59 5.91 5.66 7.97
N GLU A 60 5.65 6.95 8.09
CA GLU A 60 6.44 7.84 8.95
C GLU A 60 6.20 7.59 10.45
N ILE A 61 5.09 6.93 10.81
CA ILE A 61 4.83 6.45 12.17
C ILE A 61 5.98 5.58 12.66
N LEU A 62 6.61 4.85 11.75
CA LEU A 62 7.70 3.93 12.05
C LEU A 62 9.07 4.60 12.28
N LYS A 63 9.20 5.91 12.06
CA LYS A 63 10.48 6.64 12.25
C LYS A 63 11.10 6.47 13.63
N SER A 64 10.27 6.29 14.65
CA SER A 64 10.73 6.06 16.04
C SER A 64 11.00 4.59 16.35
N THR A 65 10.80 3.68 15.41
CA THR A 65 11.02 2.25 15.60
C THR A 65 12.49 1.91 15.34
N PRO A 66 13.19 1.26 16.27
CA PRO A 66 14.60 0.91 16.09
C PRO A 66 14.83 0.11 14.81
N GLY A 67 15.85 0.49 14.03
CA GLY A 67 16.21 -0.18 12.78
C GLY A 67 15.32 0.15 11.57
N VAL A 68 14.33 1.01 11.72
CA VAL A 68 13.49 1.50 10.61
C VAL A 68 13.98 2.88 10.16
N TYR A 69 14.12 3.03 8.86
CA TYR A 69 14.30 4.31 8.21
C TYR A 69 13.10 4.55 7.28
N ALA A 70 12.28 5.52 7.63
CA ALA A 70 11.13 5.93 6.82
C ALA A 70 11.34 7.35 6.31
N THR A 71 11.09 7.57 5.02
CA THR A 71 11.29 8.87 4.37
C THR A 71 10.22 9.10 3.29
N LYS A 72 10.02 10.35 2.93
CA LYS A 72 9.22 10.75 1.76
C LYS A 72 10.08 10.72 0.49
N SER A 73 9.45 10.49 -0.64
CA SER A 73 10.01 10.63 -1.98
C SER A 73 9.01 11.35 -2.89
N GLY A 74 9.33 11.58 -4.17
CA GLY A 74 8.39 12.16 -5.13
C GLY A 74 8.00 13.63 -4.88
N GLY A 75 8.42 14.20 -3.76
CA GLY A 75 8.13 15.59 -3.38
C GLY A 75 7.00 15.77 -2.40
N GLY A 76 6.28 14.71 -2.01
CA GLY A 76 5.16 14.91 -1.09
C GLY A 76 4.32 13.69 -0.80
N PHE A 77 3.04 13.79 -1.02
CA PHE A 77 2.02 12.82 -0.65
C PHE A 77 2.22 11.45 -1.33
N GLY A 78 2.04 10.39 -0.56
CA GLY A 78 1.88 9.03 -1.06
C GLY A 78 3.16 8.26 -1.37
N ASP A 79 4.29 8.93 -1.47
CA ASP A 79 5.56 8.36 -1.93
C ASP A 79 6.50 7.97 -0.78
N GLY A 80 5.93 7.50 0.33
CA GLY A 80 6.71 7.03 1.46
C GLY A 80 7.56 5.79 1.13
N ARG A 81 8.75 5.73 1.71
CA ARG A 81 9.66 4.58 1.61
C ARG A 81 10.03 4.09 3.00
N ILE A 82 10.11 2.78 3.14
CA ILE A 82 10.59 2.12 4.37
C ILE A 82 11.80 1.27 4.04
N ASN A 83 12.84 1.43 4.86
CA ASN A 83 13.94 0.49 4.94
C ASN A 83 13.97 -0.08 6.36
N LEU A 84 14.13 -1.37 6.49
CA LEU A 84 14.24 -2.07 7.77
C LEU A 84 15.59 -2.77 7.83
N ARG A 85 16.45 -2.35 8.75
CA ARG A 85 17.85 -2.84 8.88
C ARG A 85 18.64 -2.71 7.58
N GLY A 86 18.39 -1.66 6.78
CA GLY A 86 19.03 -1.42 5.48
C GLY A 86 18.35 -2.12 4.30
N PHE A 87 17.44 -3.05 4.54
CA PHE A 87 16.68 -3.72 3.47
C PHE A 87 15.51 -2.84 3.01
N ASN A 88 15.30 -2.79 1.71
CA ASN A 88 14.17 -2.07 1.10
C ASN A 88 12.86 -2.88 1.20
N SER A 89 11.74 -2.28 0.81
CA SER A 89 10.40 -2.88 0.91
C SER A 89 10.25 -4.22 0.16
N GLN A 90 11.05 -4.51 -0.85
CA GLN A 90 11.04 -5.79 -1.58
C GLN A 90 11.51 -6.98 -0.72
N ASN A 91 12.28 -6.69 0.32
CA ASN A 91 12.86 -7.67 1.24
C ASN A 91 12.19 -7.64 2.62
N ILE A 92 11.07 -6.94 2.75
CA ILE A 92 10.29 -6.79 3.97
C ILE A 92 8.88 -7.30 3.69
N ALA A 93 8.42 -8.30 4.41
CA ALA A 93 7.03 -8.72 4.33
C ALA A 93 6.13 -7.66 4.99
N VAL A 94 5.16 -7.14 4.26
CA VAL A 94 4.13 -6.25 4.81
C VAL A 94 2.79 -6.96 4.71
N MET A 95 2.07 -6.99 5.83
CA MET A 95 0.79 -7.67 5.93
C MET A 95 -0.26 -6.75 6.54
N ILE A 96 -1.50 -6.94 6.14
CA ILE A 96 -2.68 -6.32 6.76
C ILE A 96 -3.60 -7.46 7.18
N ASN A 97 -3.87 -7.57 8.48
CA ASN A 97 -4.61 -8.68 9.07
C ASN A 97 -4.05 -10.07 8.69
N GLY A 98 -2.73 -10.19 8.58
CA GLY A 98 -2.06 -11.41 8.17
C GLY A 98 -2.01 -11.65 6.65
N VAL A 99 -2.74 -10.89 5.85
CA VAL A 99 -2.72 -10.98 4.38
C VAL A 99 -1.56 -10.18 3.81
N PRO A 100 -0.64 -10.78 3.06
CA PRO A 100 0.46 -10.07 2.41
C PRO A 100 -0.02 -9.05 1.38
N VAL A 101 0.63 -7.87 1.35
CA VAL A 101 0.27 -6.76 0.45
C VAL A 101 1.40 -6.33 -0.47
N ASN A 102 2.57 -6.96 -0.36
CA ASN A 102 3.66 -6.77 -1.31
C ASN A 102 3.21 -7.15 -2.72
N ASP A 103 3.52 -6.32 -3.69
CA ASP A 103 3.22 -6.57 -5.09
C ASP A 103 3.81 -7.91 -5.57
N MET A 104 3.01 -8.68 -6.32
CA MET A 104 3.37 -10.05 -6.69
C MET A 104 4.45 -10.13 -7.78
N GLU A 105 4.63 -9.08 -8.57
CA GLU A 105 5.62 -9.04 -9.65
C GLU A 105 6.96 -8.49 -9.18
N ASN A 106 6.95 -7.42 -8.36
CA ASN A 106 8.16 -6.69 -8.01
C ASN A 106 8.47 -6.66 -6.50
N GLY A 107 7.59 -7.21 -5.65
CA GLY A 107 7.75 -7.29 -4.20
C GLY A 107 7.62 -5.96 -3.44
N ARG A 108 7.32 -4.85 -4.10
CA ARG A 108 7.25 -3.53 -3.49
C ARG A 108 5.93 -3.28 -2.78
N VAL A 109 5.95 -2.34 -1.83
CA VAL A 109 4.74 -1.77 -1.22
C VAL A 109 4.66 -0.30 -1.61
N TYR A 110 3.55 0.08 -2.24
CA TYR A 110 3.24 1.46 -2.64
C TYR A 110 2.30 2.06 -1.59
N TRP A 111 2.85 2.87 -0.70
CA TRP A 111 2.15 3.34 0.50
C TRP A 111 0.99 4.29 0.21
N SER A 112 0.98 4.96 -0.94
CA SER A 112 -0.17 5.75 -1.40
C SER A 112 -1.46 4.93 -1.50
N ASN A 113 -1.36 3.62 -1.79
CA ASN A 113 -2.51 2.71 -1.82
C ASN A 113 -3.13 2.44 -0.44
N TRP A 114 -2.46 2.83 0.62
CA TRP A 114 -2.81 2.56 2.01
C TRP A 114 -2.99 3.85 2.84
N ALA A 115 -3.16 5.00 2.17
CA ALA A 115 -3.47 6.26 2.83
C ALA A 115 -4.75 6.09 3.68
N GLY A 116 -4.74 6.62 4.92
CA GLY A 116 -5.85 6.48 5.85
C GLY A 116 -5.94 5.15 6.60
N LEU A 117 -5.08 4.17 6.31
CA LEU A 117 -5.04 2.91 7.07
C LEU A 117 -4.78 3.15 8.57
N ALA A 118 -4.06 4.22 8.91
CA ALA A 118 -3.82 4.62 10.29
C ALA A 118 -5.10 4.87 11.11
N ASP A 119 -6.15 5.39 10.49
CA ASP A 119 -7.41 5.74 11.17
C ASP A 119 -8.15 4.51 11.69
N VAL A 120 -7.86 3.36 11.08
CA VAL A 120 -8.51 2.07 11.38
C VAL A 120 -7.54 1.01 11.90
N THR A 121 -6.29 1.38 12.13
CA THR A 121 -5.28 0.47 12.70
C THR A 121 -5.47 0.40 14.22
N SER A 122 -5.59 -0.83 14.74
CA SER A 122 -5.61 -1.11 16.18
C SER A 122 -4.20 -1.27 16.73
N ALA A 123 -3.33 -1.94 16.00
CA ALA A 123 -1.91 -2.07 16.33
C ALA A 123 -1.07 -2.37 15.10
N MET A 124 0.23 -2.12 15.21
CA MET A 124 1.23 -2.49 14.22
C MET A 124 2.40 -3.19 14.90
N GLN A 125 2.83 -4.32 14.37
CA GLN A 125 4.05 -4.98 14.82
C GLN A 125 5.13 -4.94 13.76
N VAL A 126 6.35 -4.63 14.21
CA VAL A 126 7.55 -4.63 13.39
C VAL A 126 8.53 -5.64 13.94
N GLN A 127 8.68 -6.75 13.26
CA GLN A 127 9.69 -7.76 13.54
C GLN A 127 10.92 -7.46 12.70
N ARG A 128 12.09 -7.44 13.33
CA ARG A 128 13.36 -7.06 12.71
C ARG A 128 14.22 -8.28 12.40
N GLY A 129 14.59 -8.44 11.13
CA GLY A 129 15.43 -9.51 10.64
C GLY A 129 14.69 -10.83 10.41
N LEU A 130 15.44 -11.86 10.11
CA LEU A 130 14.95 -13.23 10.02
C LEU A 130 14.37 -13.59 11.38
N GLY A 131 13.12 -13.86 11.41
CA GLY A 131 12.42 -14.21 12.63
C GLY A 131 11.41 -15.29 12.36
N ALA A 132 10.57 -15.54 13.36
CA ALA A 132 9.42 -16.42 13.24
C ALA A 132 8.51 -15.91 12.11
N SER A 133 8.83 -16.26 10.87
CA SER A 133 7.99 -15.91 9.72
C SER A 133 6.83 -16.89 9.69
N LYS A 134 5.69 -16.43 10.16
CA LYS A 134 4.43 -17.19 10.11
C LYS A 134 3.75 -17.03 8.74
N VAL A 135 4.51 -16.74 7.69
CA VAL A 135 4.06 -16.63 6.30
C VAL A 135 5.20 -17.02 5.36
N ALA A 136 4.85 -17.70 4.28
CA ALA A 136 5.79 -18.08 3.23
C ALA A 136 6.13 -16.89 2.31
N VAL A 137 6.54 -15.74 2.88
CA VAL A 137 6.92 -14.54 2.11
C VAL A 137 8.37 -14.21 2.39
N PRO A 138 9.17 -13.87 1.36
CA PRO A 138 10.53 -13.39 1.57
C PRO A 138 10.56 -12.20 2.52
N SER A 139 11.25 -12.33 3.65
CA SER A 139 11.28 -11.31 4.70
C SER A 139 12.64 -11.21 5.41
N ILE A 140 13.71 -11.24 4.62
CA ILE A 140 15.07 -11.17 5.17
C ILE A 140 15.34 -9.90 5.99
N GLY A 141 14.71 -8.78 5.61
CA GLY A 141 14.76 -7.51 6.34
C GLY A 141 13.92 -7.52 7.60
N GLY A 142 12.83 -8.27 7.59
CA GLY A 142 11.84 -8.36 8.67
C GLY A 142 10.40 -8.34 8.16
N THR A 143 9.48 -8.23 9.11
CA THR A 143 8.04 -8.26 8.84
C THR A 143 7.34 -7.09 9.51
N ILE A 144 6.45 -6.41 8.78
CA ILE A 144 5.53 -5.39 9.31
C ILE A 144 4.13 -5.96 9.18
N ASN A 145 3.41 -6.09 10.29
CA ASN A 145 2.03 -6.51 10.25
C ASN A 145 1.14 -5.43 10.87
N ILE A 146 0.11 -5.06 10.15
CA ILE A 146 -0.84 -4.01 10.47
C ILE A 146 -2.17 -4.69 10.81
N MET A 147 -2.67 -4.44 11.99
CA MET A 147 -3.95 -4.97 12.47
C MET A 147 -5.00 -3.90 12.40
N SER A 148 -6.09 -4.16 11.73
CA SER A 148 -7.23 -3.24 11.69
C SER A 148 -8.19 -3.47 12.85
N LYS A 149 -9.01 -2.46 13.12
CA LYS A 149 -10.10 -2.53 14.10
C LYS A 149 -11.15 -3.57 13.64
N THR A 150 -11.55 -4.45 14.56
CA THR A 150 -12.54 -5.51 14.32
C THR A 150 -13.60 -5.54 15.45
N THR A 151 -14.03 -6.73 15.90
CA THR A 151 -15.02 -6.92 16.99
C THR A 151 -14.59 -6.36 18.34
N ASP A 152 -13.30 -6.13 18.54
CA ASP A 152 -12.71 -5.73 19.82
C ASP A 152 -12.77 -4.22 20.06
N VAL A 153 -13.36 -3.48 19.12
CA VAL A 153 -13.55 -2.04 19.23
C VAL A 153 -14.80 -1.74 20.03
N ASN A 154 -14.68 -0.86 21.03
CA ASN A 154 -15.83 -0.37 21.80
C ASN A 154 -16.82 0.38 20.89
N LYS A 155 -18.12 0.32 21.24
CA LYS A 155 -19.15 1.13 20.59
C LYS A 155 -18.78 2.62 20.69
N GLY A 156 -18.78 3.30 19.54
CA GLY A 156 -18.46 4.72 19.48
C GLY A 156 -18.02 5.17 18.11
N GLY A 157 -17.46 6.35 18.06
CA GLY A 157 -16.93 6.92 16.81
C GLY A 157 -16.19 8.21 17.06
N ASN A 158 -15.46 8.64 16.04
CA ASN A 158 -14.78 9.91 16.00
C ASN A 158 -15.03 10.62 14.68
N ILE A 159 -14.90 11.94 14.72
CA ILE A 159 -14.82 12.81 13.55
C ILE A 159 -13.44 13.44 13.60
N THR A 160 -12.72 13.36 12.50
CA THR A 160 -11.38 13.91 12.35
C THR A 160 -11.41 15.09 11.39
N MET A 161 -10.88 16.23 11.85
CA MET A 161 -10.60 17.39 11.01
C MET A 161 -9.17 17.81 11.27
N SER A 162 -8.38 17.93 10.22
CA SER A 162 -6.97 18.34 10.33
C SER A 162 -6.63 19.35 9.24
N THR A 163 -5.80 20.30 9.59
CA THR A 163 -5.19 21.26 8.69
C THR A 163 -3.70 21.32 8.95
N GLY A 164 -2.92 21.66 7.95
CA GLY A 164 -1.46 21.72 8.04
C GLY A 164 -0.84 22.60 6.98
N ASN A 165 0.48 22.57 6.91
CA ASN A 165 1.25 23.32 5.93
C ASN A 165 0.88 22.90 4.49
N ASP A 166 1.17 23.78 3.54
CA ASP A 166 0.99 23.56 2.11
C ASP A 166 -0.45 23.13 1.75
N GLY A 167 -1.44 23.79 2.37
CA GLY A 167 -2.85 23.56 2.10
C GLY A 167 -3.39 22.21 2.53
N TYR A 168 -2.65 21.45 3.34
CA TYR A 168 -3.11 20.14 3.83
C TYR A 168 -4.45 20.23 4.56
N GLN A 169 -5.40 19.40 4.14
CA GLN A 169 -6.70 19.23 4.77
C GLN A 169 -7.08 17.75 4.82
N LYS A 170 -7.64 17.34 5.95
CA LYS A 170 -8.23 16.01 6.13
C LYS A 170 -9.56 16.14 6.84
N TYR A 171 -10.58 15.47 6.31
CA TYR A 171 -11.91 15.35 6.89
C TYR A 171 -12.31 13.88 6.88
N GLY A 172 -12.71 13.34 8.01
CA GLY A 172 -13.08 11.95 8.09
C GLY A 172 -13.92 11.61 9.30
N PHE A 173 -14.44 10.39 9.30
CA PHE A 173 -15.13 9.80 10.43
C PHE A 173 -14.82 8.31 10.53
N THR A 174 -14.89 7.79 11.74
CA THR A 174 -14.89 6.35 12.02
C THR A 174 -16.01 6.06 12.99
N LEU A 175 -16.84 5.06 12.69
CA LEU A 175 -17.96 4.62 13.51
C LEU A 175 -17.89 3.13 13.76
N SER A 176 -18.13 2.69 15.00
CA SER A 176 -18.17 1.29 15.38
C SER A 176 -19.39 1.01 16.25
N THR A 177 -20.06 -0.10 15.98
CA THR A 177 -21.17 -0.59 16.81
C THR A 177 -20.68 -1.21 18.13
N GLY A 178 -19.39 -1.58 18.20
CA GLY A 178 -18.92 -2.54 19.18
C GLY A 178 -19.56 -3.91 18.91
N LEU A 179 -19.25 -4.88 19.76
CA LEU A 179 -19.96 -6.16 19.73
C LEU A 179 -21.38 -5.97 20.30
N MET A 180 -22.39 -6.30 19.50
CA MET A 180 -23.81 -6.20 19.86
C MET A 180 -24.29 -7.51 20.49
N ASP A 181 -25.45 -7.47 21.15
CA ASP A 181 -26.07 -8.64 21.82
C ASP A 181 -26.36 -9.82 20.88
N ASN A 182 -26.41 -9.58 19.58
CA ASN A 182 -26.57 -10.61 18.54
C ASN A 182 -25.24 -11.12 17.98
N ASP A 183 -24.14 -10.89 18.68
CA ASP A 183 -22.78 -11.31 18.30
C ASP A 183 -22.25 -10.69 16.97
N PHE A 184 -22.86 -9.59 16.53
CA PHE A 184 -22.42 -8.87 15.34
C PHE A 184 -21.69 -7.59 15.73
N ALA A 185 -20.63 -7.25 15.00
CA ALA A 185 -19.95 -5.97 15.09
C ALA A 185 -19.71 -5.40 13.70
N ALA A 186 -19.80 -4.08 13.60
CA ALA A 186 -19.50 -3.34 12.37
C ALA A 186 -18.61 -2.13 12.68
N THR A 187 -17.63 -1.88 11.84
CA THR A 187 -16.83 -0.66 11.84
C THR A 187 -16.77 -0.10 10.42
N VAL A 188 -17.06 1.18 10.27
CA VAL A 188 -16.95 1.91 9.01
C VAL A 188 -16.11 3.15 9.21
N SER A 189 -15.26 3.47 8.24
CA SER A 189 -14.45 4.69 8.23
C SER A 189 -14.38 5.25 6.83
N PHE A 190 -14.42 6.56 6.72
CA PHE A 190 -14.24 7.29 5.48
C PHE A 190 -13.47 8.58 5.77
N ALA A 191 -12.53 8.93 4.88
CA ALA A 191 -11.92 10.25 4.93
C ALA A 191 -11.55 10.76 3.53
N LYS A 192 -11.50 12.08 3.41
CA LYS A 192 -10.94 12.83 2.29
C LYS A 192 -9.68 13.53 2.75
N ILE A 193 -8.64 13.50 1.93
CA ILE A 193 -7.37 14.19 2.14
C ILE A 193 -7.03 15.00 0.89
N SER A 194 -6.53 16.23 1.05
CA SER A 194 -6.10 17.08 -0.07
C SER A 194 -5.04 18.07 0.39
N GLY A 195 -4.30 18.64 -0.54
CA GLY A 195 -3.31 19.69 -0.29
C GLY A 195 -2.57 20.13 -1.55
N GLU A 196 -1.82 21.23 -1.41
CA GLU A 196 -0.99 21.76 -2.50
C GLU A 196 0.34 21.01 -2.66
N GLY A 197 0.79 20.35 -1.57
CA GLY A 197 2.08 19.70 -1.51
C GLY A 197 3.25 20.67 -1.23
N TYR A 198 4.31 20.14 -0.61
CA TYR A 198 5.50 20.92 -0.27
C TYR A 198 6.31 21.36 -1.48
N VAL A 199 6.36 20.53 -2.52
CA VAL A 199 7.09 20.76 -3.77
C VAL A 199 6.11 21.34 -4.80
N ASP A 200 6.58 22.25 -5.64
CA ASP A 200 5.77 22.91 -6.67
C ASP A 200 5.09 21.85 -7.57
N GLY A 201 3.81 22.06 -7.90
CA GLY A 201 3.07 21.16 -8.79
C GLY A 201 2.89 19.74 -8.23
N THR A 202 2.82 19.57 -6.89
CA THR A 202 2.55 18.27 -6.25
C THR A 202 1.23 18.26 -5.49
N GLN A 203 0.23 18.97 -6.00
CA GLN A 203 -1.13 18.93 -5.48
C GLN A 203 -1.61 17.48 -5.39
N PHE A 204 -2.35 17.19 -4.35
CA PHE A 204 -2.91 15.86 -4.14
C PHE A 204 -4.36 15.89 -3.70
N ASN A 205 -5.08 14.84 -4.07
CA ASN A 205 -6.46 14.59 -3.67
C ASN A 205 -6.63 13.08 -3.52
N GLY A 206 -7.15 12.65 -2.37
CA GLY A 206 -7.37 11.24 -2.09
C GLY A 206 -8.57 11.04 -1.17
N TYR A 207 -9.09 9.84 -1.23
CA TYR A 207 -10.10 9.33 -0.32
C TYR A 207 -9.58 8.05 0.31
N ASN A 208 -10.11 7.68 1.46
CA ASN A 208 -9.98 6.34 1.99
C ASN A 208 -11.32 5.84 2.50
N TYR A 209 -11.51 4.56 2.41
CA TYR A 209 -12.66 3.88 2.98
C TYR A 209 -12.23 2.58 3.65
N PHE A 210 -12.90 2.23 4.71
CA PHE A 210 -12.75 0.98 5.43
C PHE A 210 -14.11 0.50 5.92
N VAL A 211 -14.34 -0.78 5.75
CA VAL A 211 -15.54 -1.47 6.25
C VAL A 211 -15.10 -2.78 6.86
N ASN A 212 -15.52 -3.06 8.08
CA ASN A 212 -15.42 -4.37 8.69
C ASN A 212 -16.79 -4.81 9.22
N PHE A 213 -17.19 -6.02 8.89
CA PHE A 213 -18.35 -6.71 9.45
C PHE A 213 -17.89 -8.04 10.04
N SER A 214 -18.14 -8.25 11.30
CA SER A 214 -17.72 -9.47 12.00
C SER A 214 -18.90 -10.06 12.77
N LYS A 215 -18.95 -11.39 12.83
CA LYS A 215 -19.98 -12.11 13.58
C LYS A 215 -19.40 -13.36 14.23
N ASN A 216 -19.65 -13.53 15.51
CA ASN A 216 -19.51 -14.83 16.17
C ASN A 216 -20.72 -15.67 15.78
N LEU A 217 -20.48 -16.77 15.07
CA LEU A 217 -21.55 -17.70 14.68
C LEU A 217 -21.97 -18.57 15.86
N ASN A 218 -21.02 -18.90 16.73
CA ASN A 218 -21.11 -19.58 18.00
C ASN A 218 -19.77 -19.42 18.75
N ASP A 219 -19.60 -20.08 19.88
CA ASP A 219 -18.41 -20.01 20.72
C ASP A 219 -17.12 -20.49 20.02
N SER A 220 -17.24 -21.29 18.97
CA SER A 220 -16.10 -21.86 18.25
C SER A 220 -15.82 -21.22 16.89
N HIS A 221 -16.78 -20.53 16.30
CA HIS A 221 -16.66 -19.99 14.93
C HIS A 221 -16.96 -18.51 14.85
N LYS A 222 -16.01 -17.75 14.28
CA LYS A 222 -16.15 -16.33 13.96
C LYS A 222 -15.87 -16.10 12.49
N ILE A 223 -16.66 -15.30 11.83
CA ILE A 223 -16.39 -14.75 10.49
C ILE A 223 -16.19 -13.24 10.54
N SER A 224 -15.30 -12.73 9.69
CA SER A 224 -15.03 -11.30 9.56
C SER A 224 -14.80 -10.96 8.09
N PHE A 225 -15.61 -10.06 7.57
CA PHE A 225 -15.41 -9.45 6.25
C PHE A 225 -14.77 -8.10 6.43
N THR A 226 -13.70 -7.84 5.69
CA THR A 226 -12.99 -6.54 5.67
C THR A 226 -12.84 -6.07 4.24
N ALA A 227 -13.16 -4.82 3.97
CA ALA A 227 -12.91 -4.16 2.70
C ALA A 227 -12.31 -2.77 2.93
N PHE A 228 -11.27 -2.40 2.20
CA PHE A 228 -10.64 -1.09 2.27
C PHE A 228 -9.92 -0.71 0.97
N GLY A 229 -9.67 0.57 0.81
CA GLY A 229 -8.94 1.14 -0.30
C GLY A 229 -8.73 2.64 -0.13
N ALA A 230 -7.81 3.19 -0.93
CA ALA A 230 -7.44 4.60 -0.89
C ALA A 230 -7.24 5.15 -2.31
N PRO A 231 -8.34 5.42 -3.06
CA PRO A 231 -8.21 6.08 -4.35
C PRO A 231 -7.58 7.46 -4.19
N GLN A 232 -6.55 7.73 -4.98
CA GLN A 232 -5.78 8.97 -4.90
C GLN A 232 -5.27 9.43 -6.26
N ARG A 233 -4.95 10.73 -6.37
CA ARG A 233 -4.22 11.34 -7.45
C ARG A 233 -3.32 12.44 -6.91
N HIS A 234 -2.07 12.49 -7.36
CA HIS A 234 -1.11 13.51 -6.95
C HIS A 234 -0.04 13.74 -8.00
N GLY A 235 0.47 14.97 -8.04
CA GLY A 235 1.66 15.29 -8.81
C GLY A 235 2.93 14.84 -8.11
N GLN A 236 3.95 14.50 -8.89
CA GLN A 236 5.23 14.02 -8.38
C GLN A 236 6.40 14.84 -8.95
N ARG A 237 7.52 14.80 -8.23
CA ARG A 237 8.83 15.22 -8.75
C ARG A 237 9.68 13.97 -8.96
N GLN A 238 9.73 13.46 -10.18
CA GLN A 238 10.46 12.25 -10.56
C GLN A 238 11.79 12.57 -11.25
N ASN A 239 11.81 13.62 -12.08
CA ASN A 239 12.99 14.02 -12.80
C ASN A 239 13.96 14.80 -11.91
N ARG A 240 15.23 14.40 -11.97
CA ARG A 240 16.30 15.03 -11.19
C ARG A 240 16.72 16.35 -11.85
N SER A 241 17.05 17.33 -11.01
CA SER A 241 17.66 18.60 -11.42
C SER A 241 19.04 18.77 -10.80
N THR A 242 19.85 19.64 -11.37
CA THR A 242 21.18 19.96 -10.81
C THR A 242 21.02 20.80 -9.54
N ILE A 243 22.03 20.75 -8.67
CA ILE A 243 22.09 21.60 -7.47
C ILE A 243 22.06 23.09 -7.86
N ALA A 244 22.71 23.44 -8.96
CA ALA A 244 22.72 24.82 -9.48
C ALA A 244 21.30 25.28 -9.84
N ARG A 245 20.49 24.44 -10.48
CA ARG A 245 19.10 24.73 -10.81
C ARG A 245 18.26 24.97 -9.55
N TYR A 246 18.38 24.12 -8.52
CA TYR A 246 17.72 24.34 -7.24
C TYR A 246 18.15 25.66 -6.54
N ARG A 247 19.43 26.00 -6.61
CA ARG A 247 19.95 27.26 -6.01
C ARG A 247 19.50 28.50 -6.73
N ASN A 248 19.36 28.43 -8.05
CA ASN A 248 18.97 29.55 -8.89
C ASN A 248 17.47 29.72 -9.04
N SER A 249 16.70 28.67 -8.73
CA SER A 249 15.24 28.71 -8.78
C SER A 249 14.66 29.61 -7.71
N GLU A 250 13.65 30.39 -8.06
CA GLU A 250 12.89 31.22 -7.15
C GLU A 250 12.28 30.41 -6.00
N SER A 251 11.77 29.20 -6.29
CA SER A 251 11.21 28.29 -5.29
C SER A 251 12.27 27.43 -4.57
N GLY A 252 13.55 27.54 -4.96
CA GLY A 252 14.65 26.83 -4.30
C GLY A 252 14.46 25.32 -4.31
N ILE A 253 14.55 24.69 -3.13
CA ILE A 253 14.39 23.23 -2.98
C ILE A 253 13.00 22.72 -3.32
N LYS A 254 12.00 23.60 -3.44
CA LYS A 254 10.63 23.26 -3.87
C LYS A 254 10.50 23.10 -5.37
N PHE A 255 11.46 23.57 -6.16
CA PHE A 255 11.43 23.50 -7.62
C PHE A 255 11.12 22.08 -8.11
N ASN A 256 10.22 22.02 -9.09
CA ASN A 256 9.81 20.77 -9.73
C ASN A 256 9.80 20.97 -11.27
N PRO A 257 10.55 20.17 -12.04
CA PRO A 257 10.54 20.25 -13.49
C PRO A 257 9.33 19.57 -14.15
N ASP A 258 8.49 18.84 -13.39
CA ASP A 258 7.58 17.83 -13.89
C ASP A 258 6.11 18.29 -13.92
N TRP A 259 5.88 19.59 -13.99
CA TRP A 259 4.55 20.17 -14.06
C TRP A 259 4.52 21.43 -14.94
N GLY A 260 3.33 21.85 -15.32
CA GLY A 260 3.16 23.05 -16.12
C GLY A 260 1.74 23.60 -16.06
N TYR A 261 1.51 24.62 -16.89
CA TYR A 261 0.19 25.20 -17.09
C TYR A 261 -0.35 24.90 -18.47
N LYS A 262 -1.64 24.51 -18.51
CA LYS A 262 -2.47 24.42 -19.72
C LYS A 262 -3.76 25.19 -19.51
N ASN A 263 -4.01 26.24 -20.33
CA ASN A 263 -5.15 27.15 -20.16
C ASN A 263 -5.29 27.70 -18.72
N GLY A 264 -4.16 28.08 -18.12
CA GLY A 264 -4.11 28.59 -16.74
C GLY A 264 -4.35 27.57 -15.63
N GLN A 265 -4.54 26.29 -15.96
CA GLN A 265 -4.70 25.23 -15.00
C GLN A 265 -3.40 24.46 -14.78
N VAL A 266 -3.16 24.06 -13.53
CA VAL A 266 -2.03 23.19 -13.18
C VAL A 266 -2.23 21.81 -13.81
N VAL A 267 -1.19 21.33 -14.49
CA VAL A 267 -1.14 19.98 -15.06
C VAL A 267 0.10 19.27 -14.55
N HIS A 268 -0.10 18.14 -13.90
CA HIS A 268 0.98 17.25 -13.47
C HIS A 268 1.44 16.43 -14.68
N VAL A 269 2.70 16.59 -15.08
CA VAL A 269 3.29 15.78 -16.15
C VAL A 269 3.69 14.41 -15.60
N GLU A 270 4.37 14.39 -14.46
CA GLU A 270 4.58 13.16 -13.67
C GLU A 270 3.44 13.02 -12.66
N ASP A 271 2.29 12.64 -13.17
CA ASP A 271 1.07 12.40 -12.40
C ASP A 271 1.08 10.97 -11.82
N ASN A 272 0.55 10.77 -10.65
CA ASN A 272 0.31 9.46 -10.09
C ASN A 272 -1.15 9.35 -9.65
N PHE A 273 -1.84 8.37 -10.17
CA PHE A 273 -3.22 8.08 -9.79
C PHE A 273 -3.38 6.56 -9.64
N TYR A 274 -3.93 6.14 -8.53
CA TYR A 274 -4.14 4.72 -8.28
C TYR A 274 -5.29 4.48 -7.31
N HIS A 275 -6.01 3.40 -7.54
CA HIS A 275 -6.96 2.82 -6.62
C HIS A 275 -6.69 1.32 -6.51
N LYS A 276 -6.26 0.89 -5.34
CA LYS A 276 -6.12 -0.53 -4.97
C LYS A 276 -7.14 -0.85 -3.89
N SER A 277 -8.19 -1.58 -4.25
CA SER A 277 -9.10 -2.14 -3.25
C SER A 277 -8.55 -3.47 -2.74
N GLN A 278 -8.77 -3.76 -1.47
CA GLN A 278 -8.52 -5.07 -0.89
C GLN A 278 -9.72 -5.50 -0.06
N THR A 279 -10.14 -6.74 -0.28
CA THR A 279 -11.22 -7.38 0.46
C THR A 279 -10.73 -8.70 1.02
N SER A 280 -11.21 -9.07 2.20
CA SER A 280 -10.95 -10.38 2.79
C SER A 280 -12.17 -10.89 3.54
N LEU A 281 -12.38 -12.21 3.47
CA LEU A 281 -13.31 -12.95 4.29
C LEU A 281 -12.48 -13.92 5.15
N ASN A 282 -12.47 -13.67 6.44
CA ASN A 282 -11.70 -14.44 7.40
C ASN A 282 -12.65 -15.33 8.21
N HIS A 283 -12.30 -16.60 8.34
CA HIS A 283 -12.94 -17.54 9.23
C HIS A 283 -11.96 -17.95 10.31
N TYR A 284 -12.38 -17.82 11.55
CA TYR A 284 -11.63 -18.26 12.73
C TYR A 284 -12.39 -19.39 13.39
N TRP A 285 -11.71 -20.52 13.57
CA TRP A 285 -12.26 -21.71 14.20
C TRP A 285 -11.42 -22.10 15.41
N THR A 286 -12.00 -21.98 16.59
CA THR A 286 -11.45 -22.52 17.84
C THR A 286 -11.85 -24.00 17.92
N ILE A 287 -10.93 -24.89 17.56
CA ILE A 287 -11.17 -26.35 17.51
C ILE A 287 -11.23 -26.93 18.93
N SER A 288 -10.38 -26.39 19.81
CA SER A 288 -10.30 -26.72 21.22
C SER A 288 -9.58 -25.61 21.97
N ASP A 289 -9.48 -25.71 23.30
CA ASP A 289 -8.72 -24.78 24.14
C ASP A 289 -7.23 -24.68 23.73
N LYS A 290 -6.72 -25.68 23.03
CA LYS A 290 -5.32 -25.74 22.58
C LYS A 290 -5.11 -25.51 21.10
N SER A 291 -6.16 -25.58 20.27
CA SER A 291 -6.04 -25.63 18.83
C SER A 291 -6.99 -24.69 18.13
N SER A 292 -6.48 -23.97 17.11
CA SER A 292 -7.26 -23.09 16.27
C SER A 292 -6.87 -23.20 14.79
N LEU A 293 -7.81 -22.89 13.91
CA LEU A 293 -7.62 -22.79 12.48
C LEU A 293 -8.13 -21.40 12.02
N SER A 294 -7.32 -20.69 11.31
CA SER A 294 -7.68 -19.41 10.69
C SER A 294 -7.52 -19.50 9.19
N THR A 295 -8.56 -19.14 8.44
CA THR A 295 -8.53 -19.14 6.98
C THR A 295 -9.01 -17.80 6.46
N ALA A 296 -8.21 -17.17 5.62
CA ALA A 296 -8.52 -15.92 4.93
C ALA A 296 -8.63 -16.17 3.42
N PHE A 297 -9.80 -15.85 2.85
CA PHE A 297 -9.97 -15.67 1.41
C PHE A 297 -9.87 -14.18 1.13
N TYR A 298 -9.05 -13.78 0.16
CA TYR A 298 -8.86 -12.37 -0.15
C TYR A 298 -8.77 -12.09 -1.64
N ALA A 299 -9.18 -10.88 -2.00
CA ALA A 299 -9.09 -10.36 -3.36
C ALA A 299 -8.62 -8.91 -3.34
N SER A 300 -7.86 -8.52 -4.35
CA SER A 300 -7.45 -7.15 -4.58
C SER A 300 -7.60 -6.80 -6.06
N TYR A 301 -8.14 -5.63 -6.32
CA TYR A 301 -8.22 -5.06 -7.66
C TYR A 301 -7.52 -3.71 -7.65
N GLY A 302 -6.63 -3.52 -8.60
CA GLY A 302 -5.90 -2.27 -8.77
C GLY A 302 -6.12 -1.68 -10.15
N THR A 303 -6.28 -0.37 -10.23
CA THR A 303 -6.29 0.38 -11.49
C THR A 303 -5.62 1.73 -11.29
N GLY A 304 -4.78 2.11 -12.22
CA GLY A 304 -4.08 3.38 -12.17
C GLY A 304 -2.76 3.37 -12.92
N GLY A 305 -1.98 4.42 -12.72
CA GLY A 305 -0.70 4.55 -13.41
C GLY A 305 0.10 5.77 -13.01
N GLY A 306 1.29 5.87 -13.58
CA GLY A 306 2.18 7.02 -13.49
C GLY A 306 2.23 7.79 -14.80
N GLY A 307 2.01 9.11 -14.71
CA GLY A 307 2.10 10.05 -15.80
C GLY A 307 3.48 10.14 -16.43
N GLY A 308 3.58 10.90 -17.50
CA GLY A 308 4.81 11.23 -18.19
C GLY A 308 4.55 11.70 -19.61
N THR A 309 5.62 11.92 -20.35
CA THR A 309 5.59 12.44 -21.72
C THR A 309 5.83 11.33 -22.75
N ALA A 310 5.30 11.53 -23.96
CA ALA A 310 5.66 10.76 -25.16
C ALA A 310 5.54 11.67 -26.41
N GLY A 311 5.96 11.14 -27.54
CA GLY A 311 5.90 11.81 -28.84
C GLY A 311 7.24 11.83 -29.55
N SER A 312 7.21 12.25 -30.82
CA SER A 312 8.38 12.40 -31.68
C SER A 312 9.23 13.62 -31.30
N ASN A 313 8.62 14.65 -30.70
CA ASN A 313 9.28 15.90 -30.31
C ASN A 313 9.10 16.19 -28.81
N ARG A 314 9.73 15.36 -27.97
CA ARG A 314 9.68 15.52 -26.52
C ARG A 314 10.43 16.75 -26.00
N ASP A 315 11.26 17.38 -26.82
CA ASP A 315 11.98 18.60 -26.46
C ASP A 315 11.04 19.79 -26.22
N LEU A 316 9.83 19.73 -26.76
CA LEU A 316 8.79 20.72 -26.46
C LEU A 316 8.48 20.83 -24.95
N PHE A 317 8.66 19.77 -24.19
CA PHE A 317 8.50 19.80 -22.72
C PHE A 317 9.64 20.52 -21.99
N ASN A 318 10.72 20.89 -22.69
CA ASN A 318 11.77 21.74 -22.12
C ASN A 318 11.44 23.23 -22.21
N VAL A 319 10.44 23.62 -23.02
CA VAL A 319 10.00 25.03 -23.14
C VAL A 319 9.24 25.42 -21.88
N ARG A 320 9.72 26.47 -21.22
CA ARG A 320 9.19 26.95 -19.92
C ARG A 320 8.48 28.29 -20.08
N ILE A 321 7.64 28.62 -19.09
CA ILE A 321 7.02 29.95 -18.98
C ILE A 321 8.05 30.91 -18.37
N GLY A 322 8.89 31.52 -19.18
CA GLY A 322 9.99 32.37 -18.69
C GLY A 322 11.34 31.65 -18.63
N GLY A 323 11.96 31.57 -17.46
CA GLY A 323 13.27 30.92 -17.27
C GLY A 323 13.23 29.40 -17.11
N ASP A 324 14.40 28.76 -17.11
CA ASP A 324 14.57 27.31 -17.02
C ASP A 324 14.03 26.69 -15.71
N ASP A 325 13.87 27.51 -14.68
CA ASP A 325 13.35 27.15 -13.36
C ASP A 325 11.84 27.38 -13.23
N GLN A 326 11.16 27.70 -14.30
CA GLN A 326 9.73 27.96 -14.35
C GLN A 326 8.94 26.70 -14.82
N PRO A 327 7.61 26.66 -14.63
CA PRO A 327 6.77 25.56 -15.11
C PRO A 327 6.83 25.36 -16.63
N ILE A 328 6.50 24.15 -17.08
CA ILE A 328 6.40 23.82 -18.51
C ILE A 328 5.31 24.67 -19.15
N ASN A 329 5.59 25.24 -20.31
CA ASN A 329 4.61 25.94 -21.13
C ASN A 329 3.83 24.94 -22.00
N LEU A 330 2.81 24.33 -21.44
CA LEU A 330 1.98 23.36 -22.17
C LEU A 330 1.10 24.04 -23.22
N ASP A 331 0.75 25.32 -23.05
CA ASP A 331 -0.01 26.08 -24.05
C ASP A 331 0.80 26.27 -25.35
N ASN A 332 2.13 26.40 -25.26
CA ASN A 332 2.99 26.36 -26.44
C ASN A 332 2.92 25.03 -27.18
N ILE A 333 2.88 23.91 -26.46
CA ILE A 333 2.72 22.57 -27.07
C ILE A 333 1.34 22.45 -27.72
N VAL A 334 0.30 22.94 -27.05
CA VAL A 334 -1.08 22.95 -27.57
C VAL A 334 -1.15 23.73 -28.88
N ALA A 335 -0.48 24.90 -28.98
CA ALA A 335 -0.46 25.70 -30.19
C ALA A 335 0.28 24.98 -31.35
N ILE A 336 1.41 24.34 -31.06
CA ILE A 336 2.21 23.61 -32.05
C ILE A 336 1.38 22.40 -32.56
N ASN A 337 0.91 21.54 -31.68
CA ASN A 337 0.13 20.37 -32.04
C ASN A 337 -1.15 20.74 -32.82
N GLY A 338 -1.83 21.82 -32.39
CA GLY A 338 -3.03 22.33 -33.06
C GLY A 338 -2.78 22.83 -34.48
N SER A 339 -1.57 23.37 -34.74
CA SER A 339 -1.18 23.80 -36.08
C SER A 339 -0.76 22.67 -37.01
N ASN A 340 -0.41 21.49 -36.49
CA ASN A 340 0.09 20.37 -37.25
C ASN A 340 -1.02 19.69 -38.12
N GLY A 341 -2.28 19.91 -37.83
CA GLY A 341 -3.41 19.38 -38.61
C GLY A 341 -3.34 17.88 -38.84
N ALA A 342 -3.16 17.50 -40.11
CA ALA A 342 -3.09 16.10 -40.55
C ALA A 342 -1.82 15.33 -40.07
N LEU A 343 -0.85 15.99 -39.44
CA LEU A 343 0.33 15.32 -38.87
C LEU A 343 0.09 14.80 -37.44
N GLY A 344 -0.97 15.25 -36.79
CA GLY A 344 -1.29 14.87 -35.42
C GLY A 344 -0.38 15.52 -34.36
N SER A 345 -0.43 15.00 -33.14
CA SER A 345 0.37 15.50 -32.01
C SER A 345 1.82 15.00 -32.07
N GLU A 346 2.77 15.91 -31.97
CA GLU A 346 4.21 15.58 -31.84
C GLU A 346 4.62 15.31 -30.38
N ALA A 347 3.89 15.86 -29.43
CA ALA A 347 4.13 15.70 -28.00
C ALA A 347 2.79 15.49 -27.27
N ILE A 348 2.72 14.48 -26.42
CA ILE A 348 1.51 14.09 -25.71
C ILE A 348 1.82 13.79 -24.24
N LEU A 349 0.81 13.86 -23.39
CA LEU A 349 0.87 13.25 -22.07
C LEU A 349 0.34 11.80 -22.12
N ARG A 350 0.96 10.96 -21.31
CA ARG A 350 0.64 9.53 -21.24
C ARG A 350 0.67 9.02 -19.81
N ALA A 351 0.05 7.87 -19.57
CA ALA A 351 0.23 7.11 -18.35
C ALA A 351 0.82 5.72 -18.63
N SER A 352 1.75 5.28 -17.79
CA SER A 352 2.12 3.86 -17.68
C SER A 352 1.15 3.22 -16.70
N ARG A 353 0.26 2.38 -17.21
CA ARG A 353 -0.82 1.73 -16.46
C ARG A 353 -0.34 0.40 -15.88
N ASN A 354 -0.79 0.12 -14.65
CA ASN A 354 -0.50 -1.11 -13.92
C ASN A 354 -1.80 -1.58 -13.24
N ASP A 355 -2.74 -2.04 -14.05
CA ASP A 355 -3.99 -2.59 -13.54
C ASP A 355 -3.77 -4.04 -13.09
N HIS A 356 -4.45 -4.50 -12.03
CA HIS A 356 -4.31 -5.89 -11.60
C HIS A 356 -5.57 -6.49 -11.02
N SER A 357 -5.62 -7.81 -11.07
CA SER A 357 -6.51 -8.64 -10.26
C SER A 357 -5.69 -9.68 -9.50
N TRP A 358 -5.95 -9.82 -8.22
CA TRP A 358 -5.23 -10.70 -7.31
C TRP A 358 -6.20 -11.43 -6.39
N TYR A 359 -6.04 -12.74 -6.27
CA TYR A 359 -6.84 -13.58 -5.39
C TYR A 359 -5.92 -14.48 -4.57
N GLY A 360 -6.30 -14.79 -3.35
CA GLY A 360 -5.54 -15.70 -2.53
C GLY A 360 -6.33 -16.35 -1.41
N VAL A 361 -5.75 -17.43 -0.90
CA VAL A 361 -6.23 -18.18 0.26
C VAL A 361 -5.04 -18.46 1.16
N LEU A 362 -5.13 -18.01 2.41
CA LEU A 362 -4.16 -18.31 3.46
C LEU A 362 -4.86 -19.05 4.59
N SER A 363 -4.35 -20.21 4.95
CA SER A 363 -4.88 -20.99 6.08
C SER A 363 -3.77 -21.33 7.05
N THR A 364 -4.01 -21.11 8.35
CA THR A 364 -3.03 -21.30 9.41
C THR A 364 -3.65 -22.09 10.55
N TYR A 365 -3.06 -23.24 10.86
CA TYR A 365 -3.37 -24.06 12.02
C TYR A 365 -2.36 -23.78 13.13
N LYS A 366 -2.85 -23.60 14.35
CA LYS A 366 -2.03 -23.44 15.55
C LYS A 366 -2.49 -24.40 16.62
N THR A 367 -1.56 -25.01 17.35
CA THR A 367 -1.87 -25.86 18.51
C THR A 367 -0.76 -25.82 19.57
N ALA A 368 -1.15 -25.81 20.84
CA ALA A 368 -0.25 -26.07 21.96
C ALA A 368 -0.11 -27.59 22.10
N ILE A 369 1.07 -28.14 21.77
CA ILE A 369 1.38 -29.57 21.91
C ILE A 369 1.42 -29.92 23.41
N ASN A 370 2.04 -29.04 24.20
CA ASN A 370 2.06 -29.12 25.66
C ASN A 370 2.25 -27.69 26.23
N GLU A 371 2.45 -27.58 27.55
CA GLU A 371 2.56 -26.31 28.26
C GLU A 371 3.77 -25.45 27.81
N ASN A 372 4.77 -26.08 27.20
CA ASN A 372 6.02 -25.41 26.79
C ASN A 372 6.27 -25.45 25.28
N LEU A 373 5.41 -26.06 24.48
CA LEU A 373 5.66 -26.28 23.06
C LEU A 373 4.43 -25.96 22.22
N ASP A 374 4.53 -24.93 21.41
CA ASP A 374 3.54 -24.51 20.42
C ASP A 374 3.97 -24.96 19.02
N PHE A 375 3.02 -25.43 18.23
CA PHE A 375 3.16 -25.74 16.82
C PHE A 375 2.24 -24.87 15.98
N LEU A 376 2.77 -24.40 14.85
CA LEU A 376 2.02 -23.65 13.86
C LEU A 376 2.38 -24.19 12.47
N ALA A 377 1.38 -24.34 11.58
CA ALA A 377 1.60 -24.64 10.17
C ALA A 377 0.56 -23.94 9.31
N GLY A 378 0.92 -23.62 8.08
CA GLY A 378 0.00 -22.96 7.17
C GLY A 378 0.30 -23.20 5.70
N LEU A 379 -0.72 -22.91 4.89
CA LEU A 379 -0.69 -22.97 3.42
C LEU A 379 -1.14 -21.63 2.85
N ASP A 380 -0.49 -21.21 1.76
CA ASP A 380 -0.73 -19.94 1.08
C ASP A 380 -0.76 -20.15 -0.43
N PHE A 381 -1.88 -19.81 -1.06
CA PHE A 381 -2.08 -19.90 -2.49
C PHE A 381 -2.51 -18.54 -3.04
N ARG A 382 -1.86 -18.08 -4.11
CA ARG A 382 -2.15 -16.79 -4.75
C ARG A 382 -2.12 -16.92 -6.26
N THR A 383 -3.00 -16.17 -6.91
CA THR A 383 -2.96 -15.91 -8.34
C THR A 383 -3.12 -14.43 -8.59
N TYR A 384 -2.32 -13.92 -9.50
CA TYR A 384 -2.24 -12.51 -9.85
C TYR A 384 -2.14 -12.35 -11.34
N THR A 385 -2.84 -11.39 -11.89
CA THR A 385 -2.68 -10.92 -13.26
C THR A 385 -2.49 -9.42 -13.26
N GLY A 386 -1.32 -8.97 -13.69
CA GLY A 386 -1.00 -7.55 -13.90
C GLY A 386 -1.15 -7.20 -15.37
N LYS A 387 -1.89 -6.15 -15.68
CA LYS A 387 -2.05 -5.59 -17.03
C LYS A 387 -1.19 -4.36 -17.17
N HIS A 388 -0.20 -4.42 -18.02
CA HIS A 388 0.76 -3.36 -18.25
C HIS A 388 0.60 -2.78 -19.64
N PHE A 389 0.28 -1.49 -19.70
CA PHE A 389 0.15 -0.79 -20.98
C PHE A 389 0.48 0.70 -20.81
N ARG A 390 0.75 1.33 -21.92
CA ARG A 390 0.84 2.79 -21.98
C ARG A 390 -0.43 3.34 -22.61
N GLU A 391 -0.98 4.40 -22.04
CA GLU A 391 -2.24 5.02 -22.45
C GLU A 391 -2.02 6.51 -22.76
N VAL A 392 -2.62 7.00 -23.84
CA VAL A 392 -2.68 8.44 -24.14
C VAL A 392 -3.60 9.13 -23.15
N THR A 393 -3.10 10.11 -22.39
CA THR A 393 -3.92 10.83 -21.40
C THR A 393 -4.30 12.24 -21.84
N ASP A 394 -3.51 12.87 -22.71
CA ASP A 394 -3.82 14.18 -23.29
C ASP A 394 -3.06 14.35 -24.61
N LEU A 395 -3.76 14.70 -25.66
CA LEU A 395 -3.18 14.97 -27.00
C LEU A 395 -2.55 16.35 -27.11
N LEU A 396 -2.68 17.21 -26.07
CA LEU A 396 -2.15 18.57 -26.02
C LEU A 396 -2.48 19.36 -27.29
N GLY A 397 -3.78 19.39 -27.68
CA GLY A 397 -4.31 20.22 -28.76
C GLY A 397 -4.31 19.59 -30.16
N GLY A 398 -3.64 18.45 -30.37
CA GLY A 398 -3.72 17.74 -31.64
C GLY A 398 -5.00 16.89 -31.75
N GLN A 399 -5.31 16.47 -32.96
CA GLN A 399 -6.51 15.65 -33.22
C GLN A 399 -6.32 14.17 -32.90
N TYR A 400 -5.10 13.66 -33.03
CA TYR A 400 -4.70 12.28 -32.76
C TYR A 400 -3.19 12.21 -32.50
N TYR A 401 -2.75 11.05 -32.01
CA TYR A 401 -1.33 10.66 -31.94
C TYR A 401 -1.07 9.48 -32.88
N LEU A 402 -0.06 9.59 -33.76
CA LEU A 402 0.30 8.52 -34.68
C LEU A 402 1.25 7.54 -34.00
N ASP A 403 0.90 6.26 -33.97
CA ASP A 403 1.68 5.20 -33.33
C ASP A 403 1.90 3.98 -34.25
N ASN A 404 3.08 3.39 -34.12
CA ASN A 404 3.51 2.20 -34.87
C ASN A 404 3.96 1.06 -33.95
N SER A 405 3.68 1.14 -32.67
CA SER A 405 4.19 0.18 -31.69
C SER A 405 3.41 -1.14 -31.65
N ASP A 406 2.15 -1.12 -32.09
CA ASP A 406 1.33 -2.32 -32.25
C ASP A 406 1.50 -2.91 -33.63
N MET A 407 2.18 -4.05 -33.74
CA MET A 407 2.38 -4.72 -35.02
C MET A 407 1.07 -5.24 -35.66
N ASN A 408 0.01 -5.39 -34.87
CA ASN A 408 -1.31 -5.82 -35.34
C ASN A 408 -2.14 -4.64 -35.89
N ASN A 409 -1.73 -3.39 -35.60
CA ASN A 409 -2.39 -2.18 -36.08
C ASN A 409 -1.36 -1.08 -36.41
N PRO A 410 -0.53 -1.27 -37.46
CA PRO A 410 0.49 -0.29 -37.81
C PRO A 410 -0.13 1.03 -38.30
N ASN A 411 0.54 2.15 -38.03
CA ASN A 411 0.09 3.52 -38.33
C ASN A 411 -1.25 3.89 -37.65
N ALA A 412 -1.48 3.41 -36.45
CA ALA A 412 -2.69 3.71 -35.71
C ALA A 412 -2.80 5.20 -35.38
N THR A 413 -3.96 5.76 -35.59
CA THR A 413 -4.32 7.12 -35.13
C THR A 413 -5.03 7.01 -33.81
N LEU A 414 -4.36 7.42 -32.73
CA LEU A 414 -4.79 7.20 -31.35
C LEU A 414 -5.45 8.42 -30.76
N SER A 415 -6.49 8.20 -29.99
CA SER A 415 -7.23 9.16 -29.16
C SER A 415 -6.85 9.02 -27.68
N VAL A 416 -7.33 9.94 -26.84
CA VAL A 416 -7.21 9.81 -25.38
C VAL A 416 -7.91 8.52 -24.93
N GLY A 417 -7.23 7.73 -24.10
CA GLY A 417 -7.67 6.41 -23.64
C GLY A 417 -7.11 5.23 -24.43
N ASP A 418 -6.57 5.47 -25.62
CA ASP A 418 -6.00 4.40 -26.45
C ASP A 418 -4.63 3.98 -25.95
N LYS A 419 -4.31 2.69 -26.18
CA LYS A 419 -3.05 2.07 -25.80
C LYS A 419 -1.99 2.20 -26.88
N PHE A 420 -0.74 2.40 -26.45
CA PHE A 420 0.42 2.45 -27.36
C PHE A 420 1.69 1.98 -26.66
N SER A 421 2.74 1.84 -27.43
CA SER A 421 4.10 1.50 -27.00
C SER A 421 4.24 0.07 -26.50
N TYR A 422 3.42 -0.38 -25.59
CA TYR A 422 3.35 -1.77 -25.12
C TYR A 422 1.98 -2.08 -24.50
N PHE A 423 1.58 -3.34 -24.63
CA PHE A 423 0.44 -3.91 -23.91
C PHE A 423 0.72 -5.39 -23.64
N ASN A 424 0.82 -5.75 -22.39
CA ASN A 424 1.06 -7.12 -21.96
C ASN A 424 0.42 -7.42 -20.60
N ASP A 425 0.14 -8.72 -20.40
CA ASP A 425 -0.27 -9.25 -19.10
C ASP A 425 0.90 -10.04 -18.48
N GLY A 426 1.13 -9.85 -17.19
CA GLY A 426 1.99 -10.65 -16.33
C GLY A 426 1.13 -11.53 -15.43
N GLU A 427 1.26 -12.86 -15.56
CA GLU A 427 0.58 -13.82 -14.70
C GLU A 427 1.56 -14.35 -13.65
N VAL A 428 1.22 -14.22 -12.37
CA VAL A 428 2.04 -14.72 -11.27
C VAL A 428 1.21 -15.67 -10.42
N GLY A 429 1.73 -16.87 -10.21
CA GLY A 429 1.17 -17.85 -9.29
C GLY A 429 2.11 -18.06 -8.11
N TRP A 430 1.58 -18.16 -6.92
CA TRP A 430 2.30 -18.47 -5.70
C TRP A 430 1.66 -19.64 -4.97
N GLN A 431 2.49 -20.57 -4.51
CA GLN A 431 2.09 -21.68 -3.66
C GLN A 431 3.13 -21.81 -2.56
N GLY A 432 2.72 -21.71 -1.30
CA GLY A 432 3.63 -21.78 -0.18
C GLY A 432 3.08 -22.61 0.98
N GLY A 433 3.98 -23.22 1.72
CA GLY A 433 3.71 -23.88 2.97
C GLY A 433 4.77 -23.51 3.99
N PHE A 434 4.38 -23.37 5.24
CA PHE A 434 5.27 -23.02 6.34
C PHE A 434 4.89 -23.76 7.61
N MET A 435 5.87 -23.98 8.48
CA MET A 435 5.67 -24.52 9.81
C MET A 435 6.64 -23.90 10.80
N GLN A 436 6.25 -23.86 12.06
CA GLN A 436 7.08 -23.34 13.16
C GLN A 436 6.79 -24.13 14.43
N LEU A 437 7.85 -24.38 15.18
CA LEU A 437 7.82 -24.86 16.56
C LEU A 437 8.38 -23.77 17.46
N GLU A 438 7.65 -23.41 18.51
CA GLU A 438 8.08 -22.49 19.55
C GLU A 438 8.15 -23.22 20.89
N TYR A 439 9.32 -23.17 21.53
CA TYR A 439 9.54 -23.71 22.87
C TYR A 439 9.78 -22.58 23.85
N ASP A 440 9.03 -22.60 24.96
CA ASP A 440 9.17 -21.59 26.03
C ASP A 440 9.08 -22.31 27.41
N LYS A 441 10.17 -22.29 28.14
CA LYS A 441 10.21 -22.85 29.49
C LYS A 441 11.23 -22.09 30.35
N ASP A 442 10.77 -21.59 31.49
CA ASP A 442 11.56 -20.88 32.50
C ASP A 442 12.32 -19.66 31.91
N LYS A 443 13.62 -19.83 31.67
CA LYS A 443 14.52 -18.79 31.13
C LYS A 443 14.94 -19.08 29.70
N VAL A 444 14.42 -20.12 29.07
CA VAL A 444 14.81 -20.56 27.72
C VAL A 444 13.62 -20.48 26.79
N SER A 445 13.76 -19.65 25.78
CA SER A 445 12.84 -19.57 24.66
C SER A 445 13.60 -19.88 23.37
N ALA A 446 13.05 -20.74 22.51
CA ALA A 446 13.62 -21.11 21.23
C ALA A 446 12.51 -21.31 20.20
N PHE A 447 12.86 -21.12 18.93
CA PHE A 447 11.97 -21.51 17.84
C PHE A 447 12.75 -22.12 16.69
N ALA A 448 12.06 -22.93 15.90
CA ALA A 448 12.51 -23.40 14.61
C ALA A 448 11.38 -23.21 13.60
N SER A 449 11.69 -22.63 12.44
CA SER A 449 10.74 -22.42 11.36
C SER A 449 11.26 -22.99 10.06
N PHE A 450 10.36 -23.45 9.22
CA PHE A 450 10.65 -23.96 7.90
C PHE A 450 9.56 -23.48 6.93
N ALA A 451 9.94 -23.04 5.75
CA ALA A 451 9.02 -22.68 4.71
C ALA A 451 9.49 -23.17 3.34
N LEU A 452 8.52 -23.53 2.50
CA LEU A 452 8.70 -23.88 1.10
C LEU A 452 7.76 -23.04 0.26
N SER A 453 8.22 -22.61 -0.92
CA SER A 453 7.38 -21.89 -1.86
C SER A 453 7.74 -22.23 -3.31
N ASN A 454 6.75 -22.11 -4.18
CA ASN A 454 6.94 -22.10 -5.63
C ASN A 454 6.26 -20.86 -6.19
N THR A 455 7.02 -20.04 -6.91
CA THR A 455 6.51 -18.88 -7.64
C THR A 455 6.59 -19.17 -9.12
N SER A 456 5.49 -18.98 -9.84
CA SER A 456 5.46 -19.17 -11.28
C SER A 456 5.14 -17.86 -11.99
N TYR A 457 5.79 -17.63 -13.12
CA TYR A 457 5.62 -16.45 -13.97
C TYR A 457 5.31 -16.85 -15.40
N LYS A 458 4.40 -16.11 -16.03
CA LYS A 458 4.06 -16.23 -17.45
C LYS A 458 3.72 -14.82 -17.96
N ARG A 459 4.07 -14.50 -19.20
CA ARG A 459 3.75 -13.24 -19.87
C ARG A 459 2.98 -13.49 -21.15
N VAL A 460 1.99 -12.63 -21.41
CA VAL A 460 1.28 -12.55 -22.68
C VAL A 460 1.50 -11.15 -23.25
N ASP A 461 2.03 -11.05 -24.49
CA ASP A 461 2.25 -9.76 -25.16
C ASP A 461 1.24 -9.59 -26.30
N TYR A 462 0.62 -8.43 -26.35
CA TYR A 462 -0.46 -8.16 -27.32
C TYR A 462 -0.03 -7.26 -28.49
N PHE A 463 1.12 -6.60 -28.37
CA PHE A 463 1.58 -5.61 -29.34
C PHE A 463 2.75 -6.10 -30.20
N GLN A 464 3.67 -6.87 -29.61
CA GLN A 464 4.89 -7.32 -30.29
C GLN A 464 4.72 -8.62 -31.07
N TYR A 465 3.58 -9.30 -30.93
CA TYR A 465 3.29 -10.58 -31.57
C TYR A 465 1.87 -10.61 -32.12
N THR A 466 1.68 -11.28 -33.25
CA THR A 466 0.33 -11.55 -33.78
C THR A 466 -0.40 -12.56 -32.89
N PRO A 467 -1.74 -12.63 -32.95
CA PRO A 467 -2.52 -13.60 -32.16
C PRO A 467 -2.07 -15.07 -32.33
N ASP A 468 -1.58 -15.44 -33.50
CA ASP A 468 -1.17 -16.81 -33.86
C ASP A 468 0.33 -17.06 -33.62
N ASP A 469 1.11 -16.04 -33.23
CA ASP A 469 2.54 -16.21 -32.96
C ASP A 469 2.77 -17.01 -31.68
N PRO A 470 3.52 -18.15 -31.73
CA PRO A 470 3.81 -18.93 -30.52
C PRO A 470 4.58 -18.15 -29.43
N ASN A 471 5.34 -17.12 -29.81
CA ASN A 471 6.09 -16.29 -28.85
C ASN A 471 5.23 -15.25 -28.13
N ARG A 472 3.97 -15.05 -28.56
CA ARG A 472 3.02 -14.15 -27.89
C ARG A 472 2.83 -14.49 -26.42
N THR A 473 2.89 -15.77 -26.09
CA THR A 473 2.79 -16.28 -24.73
C THR A 473 4.09 -16.97 -24.37
N SER A 474 4.75 -16.48 -23.30
CA SER A 474 5.97 -17.10 -22.79
C SER A 474 5.69 -18.48 -22.19
N ASP A 475 6.72 -19.31 -22.09
CA ASP A 475 6.68 -20.47 -21.21
C ASP A 475 6.39 -20.06 -19.76
N LYS A 476 5.89 -21.00 -18.99
CA LYS A 476 5.70 -20.81 -17.54
C LYS A 476 6.99 -21.17 -16.80
N PHE A 477 7.62 -20.16 -16.21
CA PHE A 477 8.82 -20.32 -15.40
C PHE A 477 8.44 -20.54 -13.92
N ASN A 478 9.13 -21.45 -13.25
CA ASN A 478 8.90 -21.79 -11.84
C ASN A 478 10.17 -21.58 -11.03
N PHE A 479 10.03 -20.95 -9.87
CA PHE A 479 11.10 -20.69 -8.94
C PHE A 479 10.75 -21.26 -7.56
N PHE A 480 11.55 -22.19 -7.09
CA PHE A 480 11.40 -22.79 -5.77
C PHE A 480 12.24 -22.02 -4.74
N GLY A 481 11.61 -21.72 -3.61
CA GLY A 481 12.24 -21.10 -2.46
C GLY A 481 12.10 -21.97 -1.21
N TYR A 482 13.07 -21.87 -0.32
CA TYR A 482 12.99 -22.48 1.00
C TYR A 482 13.68 -21.57 2.03
N SER A 483 13.28 -21.68 3.27
CA SER A 483 13.88 -20.95 4.39
C SER A 483 13.73 -21.73 5.70
#